data_28c8e7734cedf048bfa4e773254ac217
#
_entry.id   28c8e7734cedf048bfa4e773254ac217
#
_cell.length_a   1.000
_cell.length_b   1.000
_cell.length_c   1.000
_cell.angle_alpha   90.00
_cell.angle_beta   90.00
_cell.angle_gamma   90.00
#
_symmetry.space_group_name_H-M   'P 1'
#
loop_
_entity.id
_entity.type
_entity.pdbx_description
1 polymer ?
#
loop_
_entity_poly.entity_id
_entity_poly.type
_entity_poly.pdbx_seq_one_letter_code
_entity_poly.pdbx_strand_id
1 'polypeptide(L)'
;EKRRKGTGKRWIITIILCVLVIALGLFSRWKNRQLDPIDYKNSLGKTAFEINGTSLTLRDMAFYVTYEEAEVAKQAIAYDEEDPKHYWNTRLNGTYVRVAARNAAIQMAIHDELFYQMAMEEGIELTEEEEASYRLTEQDFWQDMVDAEKDVRLGVTEQDIAETMHKIALAQKYQEIYAALQNGEKDDYNFSEEAYKQLLEKQKYKINEKVWKRVSFGTITL
;
A
#
# COMPACT_ATOMS: atom_id res chain seq x y z
N GLU A 1 -26.16 -3.66 -69.76
CA GLU A 1 -25.33 -2.73 -68.93
C GLU A 1 -25.67 -2.93 -67.47
N LYS A 2 -24.91 -3.81 -66.73
CA LYS A 2 -25.11 -4.09 -65.32
C LYS A 2 -24.11 -3.26 -64.54
N ARG A 3 -24.57 -2.17 -63.95
CA ARG A 3 -23.79 -1.28 -63.08
C ARG A 3 -23.26 -2.03 -61.82
N ARG A 4 -21.94 -2.12 -61.71
CA ARG A 4 -21.21 -2.51 -60.47
C ARG A 4 -21.44 -1.50 -59.36
N LYS A 5 -22.46 -1.68 -58.52
CA LYS A 5 -22.75 -0.90 -57.32
C LYS A 5 -22.42 -1.70 -56.05
N GLY A 6 -21.25 -2.31 -55.95
CA GLY A 6 -20.91 -3.16 -54.79
C GLY A 6 -19.57 -2.91 -54.09
N THR A 7 -18.68 -2.19 -54.76
CA THR A 7 -17.28 -2.03 -54.26
C THR A 7 -17.16 -0.97 -53.16
N GLY A 8 -17.87 0.14 -53.25
CA GLY A 8 -17.78 1.23 -52.24
C GLY A 8 -18.24 0.81 -50.84
N LYS A 9 -19.33 0.05 -50.75
CA LYS A 9 -19.87 -0.41 -49.46
C LYS A 9 -18.92 -1.38 -48.72
N ARG A 10 -18.25 -2.24 -49.47
CA ARG A 10 -17.25 -3.18 -48.89
C ARG A 10 -16.02 -2.44 -48.36
N TRP A 11 -15.51 -1.45 -49.06
CA TRP A 11 -14.38 -0.63 -48.64
C TRP A 11 -14.70 0.16 -47.35
N ILE A 12 -15.88 0.73 -47.23
CA ILE A 12 -16.33 1.45 -46.03
C ILE A 12 -16.39 0.50 -44.84
N ILE A 13 -16.93 -0.70 -45.00
CA ILE A 13 -16.98 -1.72 -43.94
C ILE A 13 -15.58 -2.13 -43.50
N THR A 14 -14.65 -2.31 -44.45
CA THR A 14 -13.27 -2.67 -44.11
C THR A 14 -12.56 -1.55 -43.35
N ILE A 15 -12.74 -0.30 -43.73
CA ILE A 15 -12.18 0.85 -43.02
C ILE A 15 -12.74 0.94 -41.59
N ILE A 16 -14.05 0.77 -41.38
CA ILE A 16 -14.69 0.77 -40.06
C ILE A 16 -14.13 -0.37 -39.21
N LEU A 17 -13.94 -1.56 -39.73
CA LEU A 17 -13.34 -2.70 -39.05
C LEU A 17 -11.89 -2.42 -38.63
N CYS A 18 -11.09 -1.83 -39.51
CA CYS A 18 -9.70 -1.45 -39.21
C CYS A 18 -9.65 -0.38 -38.08
N VAL A 19 -10.51 0.63 -38.12
CA VAL A 19 -10.60 1.66 -37.07
C VAL A 19 -11.02 1.06 -35.75
N LEU A 20 -11.97 0.12 -35.76
CA LEU A 20 -12.41 -0.60 -34.55
C LEU A 20 -11.27 -1.44 -33.94
N VAL A 21 -10.52 -2.17 -34.77
CA VAL A 21 -9.37 -2.98 -34.29
C VAL A 21 -8.29 -2.08 -33.70
N ILE A 22 -7.99 -0.95 -34.37
CA ILE A 22 -7.02 0.04 -33.83
C ILE A 22 -7.51 0.63 -32.53
N ALA A 23 -8.79 1.02 -32.43
CA ALA A 23 -9.37 1.57 -31.23
C ALA A 23 -9.37 0.57 -30.07
N LEU A 24 -9.70 -0.70 -30.32
CA LEU A 24 -9.61 -1.78 -29.33
C LEU A 24 -8.17 -2.04 -28.90
N GLY A 25 -7.21 -2.00 -29.82
CA GLY A 25 -5.79 -2.13 -29.52
C GLY A 25 -5.26 -0.98 -28.66
N LEU A 26 -5.64 0.25 -28.97
CA LEU A 26 -5.29 1.45 -28.17
C LEU A 26 -5.95 1.42 -26.79
N PHE A 27 -7.23 1.01 -26.72
CA PHE A 27 -7.96 0.87 -25.46
C PHE A 27 -7.36 -0.22 -24.57
N SER A 28 -7.01 -1.38 -25.14
CA SER A 28 -6.33 -2.47 -24.44
C SER A 28 -4.96 -2.02 -23.92
N ARG A 29 -4.19 -1.30 -24.76
CA ARG A 29 -2.88 -0.75 -24.38
C ARG A 29 -2.99 0.32 -23.30
N TRP A 30 -4.01 1.19 -23.36
CA TRP A 30 -4.31 2.18 -22.33
C TRP A 30 -4.73 1.52 -21.01
N LYS A 31 -5.60 0.50 -21.06
CA LYS A 31 -6.02 -0.28 -19.90
C LYS A 31 -4.84 -1.02 -19.26
N ASN A 32 -3.95 -1.62 -20.07
CA ASN A 32 -2.77 -2.31 -19.57
C ASN A 32 -1.75 -1.33 -18.94
N ARG A 33 -1.57 -0.12 -19.51
CA ARG A 33 -0.73 0.91 -18.89
C ARG A 33 -1.20 1.37 -17.52
N GLN A 34 -2.50 1.27 -17.21
CA GLN A 34 -3.03 1.55 -15.88
C GLN A 34 -2.67 0.45 -14.86
N LEU A 35 -2.24 -0.72 -15.35
CA LEU A 35 -1.80 -1.87 -14.53
C LEU A 35 -0.28 -1.97 -14.42
N ASP A 36 0.47 -1.16 -15.18
CA ASP A 36 1.93 -1.13 -15.07
C ASP A 36 2.36 -0.74 -13.66
N PRO A 37 3.38 -1.39 -13.09
CA PRO A 37 3.94 -1.00 -11.80
C PRO A 37 4.24 0.49 -11.73
N ILE A 38 3.97 1.10 -10.59
CA ILE A 38 4.27 2.50 -10.37
C ILE A 38 5.78 2.64 -10.08
N ASP A 39 6.40 3.66 -10.64
CA ASP A 39 7.71 4.09 -10.17
C ASP A 39 7.53 4.77 -8.81
N TYR A 40 7.86 4.04 -7.75
CA TYR A 40 7.60 4.46 -6.38
C TYR A 40 8.31 5.76 -6.03
N LYS A 41 9.63 5.80 -6.26
CA LYS A 41 10.50 6.94 -5.97
C LYS A 41 10.02 8.24 -6.66
N ASN A 42 9.59 8.14 -7.91
CA ASN A 42 9.10 9.27 -8.69
C ASN A 42 7.60 9.55 -8.47
N SER A 43 6.96 8.86 -7.55
CA SER A 43 5.52 8.96 -7.28
C SER A 43 5.18 9.26 -5.83
N LEU A 44 6.14 9.61 -4.99
CA LEU A 44 5.97 9.80 -3.54
C LEU A 44 4.82 10.73 -3.15
N GLY A 45 4.54 11.77 -3.92
CA GLY A 45 3.44 12.71 -3.66
C GLY A 45 2.05 12.21 -4.07
N LYS A 46 1.91 10.98 -4.62
CA LYS A 46 0.59 10.46 -4.99
C LYS A 46 -0.13 9.92 -3.78
N THR A 47 -1.39 10.32 -3.60
CA THR A 47 -2.25 9.82 -2.52
C THR A 47 -2.47 8.32 -2.66
N ALA A 48 -2.18 7.58 -1.59
CA ALA A 48 -2.45 6.15 -1.44
C ALA A 48 -3.86 5.92 -0.91
N PHE A 49 -4.26 6.64 0.15
CA PHE A 49 -5.60 6.62 0.71
C PHE A 49 -5.93 7.93 1.43
N GLU A 50 -7.20 8.09 1.75
CA GLU A 50 -7.73 9.19 2.55
C GLU A 50 -8.56 8.61 3.70
N ILE A 51 -8.45 9.19 4.88
CA ILE A 51 -9.29 8.85 6.05
C ILE A 51 -9.65 10.10 6.83
N ASN A 52 -10.95 10.31 7.10
CA ASN A 52 -11.49 11.45 7.84
C ASN A 52 -11.01 12.83 7.33
N GLY A 53 -10.75 12.93 6.02
CA GLY A 53 -10.28 14.16 5.38
C GLY A 53 -8.75 14.31 5.34
N THR A 54 -7.99 13.41 5.96
CA THR A 54 -6.52 13.37 5.87
C THR A 54 -6.10 12.47 4.71
N SER A 55 -5.23 12.97 3.84
CA SER A 55 -4.67 12.21 2.71
C SER A 55 -3.27 11.72 3.05
N LEU A 56 -3.04 10.41 2.93
CA LEU A 56 -1.72 9.82 3.03
C LEU A 56 -1.20 9.46 1.64
N THR A 57 0.07 9.79 1.42
CA THR A 57 0.76 9.62 0.13
C THR A 57 1.61 8.36 0.11
N LEU A 58 2.23 8.05 -1.05
CA LEU A 58 3.21 6.97 -1.10
C LEU A 58 4.44 7.24 -0.23
N ARG A 59 4.75 8.51 0.08
CA ARG A 59 5.80 8.87 1.04
C ARG A 59 5.47 8.34 2.44
N ASP A 60 4.25 8.57 2.91
CA ASP A 60 3.76 8.11 4.21
C ASP A 60 3.64 6.57 4.27
N MET A 61 3.51 5.93 3.10
CA MET A 61 3.44 4.47 2.99
C MET A 61 4.81 3.76 2.99
N ALA A 62 5.92 4.50 2.93
CA ALA A 62 7.25 3.91 2.74
C ALA A 62 7.67 2.98 3.89
N PHE A 63 7.36 3.35 5.13
CA PHE A 63 7.57 2.47 6.29
C PHE A 63 6.84 1.14 6.11
N TYR A 64 5.54 1.17 5.82
CA TYR A 64 4.69 -0.02 5.72
C TYR A 64 5.10 -0.92 4.54
N VAL A 65 5.54 -0.34 3.44
CA VAL A 65 6.09 -1.10 2.29
C VAL A 65 7.37 -1.80 2.71
N THR A 66 8.29 -1.09 3.37
CA THR A 66 9.57 -1.65 3.80
C THR A 66 9.37 -2.75 4.84
N TYR A 67 8.54 -2.50 5.83
CA TYR A 67 8.24 -3.44 6.90
C TYR A 67 7.64 -4.73 6.34
N GLU A 68 6.58 -4.60 5.56
CA GLU A 68 5.86 -5.77 5.02
C GLU A 68 6.71 -6.55 4.00
N GLU A 69 7.49 -5.88 3.14
CA GLU A 69 8.42 -6.59 2.25
C GLU A 69 9.50 -7.34 3.04
N ALA A 70 9.99 -6.79 4.16
CA ALA A 70 10.97 -7.46 5.00
C ALA A 70 10.37 -8.70 5.70
N GLU A 71 9.15 -8.60 6.23
CA GLU A 71 8.48 -9.72 6.89
C GLU A 71 8.17 -10.87 5.91
N VAL A 72 7.67 -10.54 4.73
CA VAL A 72 7.43 -11.55 3.68
C VAL A 72 8.72 -12.13 3.14
N ALA A 73 9.81 -11.34 3.03
CA ALA A 73 11.11 -11.85 2.61
C ALA A 73 11.66 -12.91 3.58
N LYS A 74 11.48 -12.72 4.89
CA LYS A 74 11.83 -13.75 5.90
C LYS A 74 11.04 -15.05 5.68
N GLN A 75 9.74 -14.92 5.41
CA GLN A 75 8.89 -16.07 5.11
C GLN A 75 9.28 -16.74 3.79
N ALA A 76 9.69 -15.97 2.77
CA ALA A 76 10.12 -16.48 1.49
C ALA A 76 11.38 -17.33 1.61
N ILE A 77 12.36 -16.90 2.40
CA ILE A 77 13.59 -17.67 2.69
C ILE A 77 13.25 -18.99 3.43
N ALA A 78 12.32 -18.93 4.39
CA ALA A 78 11.88 -20.12 5.12
C ALA A 78 11.10 -21.10 4.23
N TYR A 79 10.43 -20.61 3.19
CA TYR A 79 9.66 -21.43 2.25
C TYR A 79 10.55 -22.08 1.19
N ASP A 80 11.47 -21.32 0.60
CA ASP A 80 12.42 -21.77 -0.42
C ASP A 80 13.69 -20.91 -0.38
N GLU A 81 14.73 -21.45 0.24
CA GLU A 81 16.00 -20.74 0.40
C GLU A 81 16.74 -20.55 -0.95
N GLU A 82 16.53 -21.47 -1.92
CA GLU A 82 17.20 -21.42 -3.22
C GLU A 82 16.53 -20.42 -4.18
N ASP A 83 15.19 -20.27 -4.12
CA ASP A 83 14.44 -19.29 -4.92
C ASP A 83 13.36 -18.56 -4.10
N PRO A 84 13.75 -17.69 -3.16
CA PRO A 84 12.80 -16.94 -2.35
C PRO A 84 11.89 -16.01 -3.19
N LYS A 85 12.33 -15.61 -4.40
CA LYS A 85 11.51 -14.77 -5.29
C LYS A 85 10.25 -15.48 -5.80
N HIS A 86 10.30 -16.83 -5.89
CA HIS A 86 9.14 -17.61 -6.28
C HIS A 86 7.97 -17.44 -5.32
N TYR A 87 8.24 -17.28 -4.01
CA TYR A 87 7.24 -17.13 -2.97
C TYR A 87 6.26 -15.98 -3.23
N TRP A 88 6.76 -14.84 -3.70
CA TRP A 88 5.92 -13.68 -4.02
C TRP A 88 4.85 -13.96 -5.09
N ASN A 89 5.07 -14.96 -5.92
CA ASN A 89 4.16 -15.41 -6.97
C ASN A 89 3.33 -16.64 -6.57
N THR A 90 3.53 -17.14 -5.37
CA THR A 90 2.75 -18.27 -4.83
C THR A 90 1.37 -17.79 -4.39
N ARG A 91 0.37 -18.66 -4.51
CA ARG A 91 -0.97 -18.41 -3.99
C ARG A 91 -1.16 -19.08 -2.65
N LEU A 92 -1.52 -18.30 -1.64
CA LEU A 92 -1.95 -18.77 -0.34
C LEU A 92 -3.43 -18.38 -0.16
N ASN A 93 -4.28 -19.34 0.17
CA ASN A 93 -5.72 -19.13 0.33
C ASN A 93 -6.37 -18.40 -0.88
N GLY A 94 -5.93 -18.72 -2.10
CA GLY A 94 -6.49 -18.16 -3.34
C GLY A 94 -5.92 -16.79 -3.76
N THR A 95 -5.10 -16.14 -2.93
CA THR A 95 -4.51 -14.82 -3.19
C THR A 95 -3.00 -14.93 -3.37
N TYR A 96 -2.43 -14.19 -4.30
CA TYR A 96 -0.97 -14.10 -4.44
C TYR A 96 -0.35 -13.42 -3.21
N VAL A 97 0.80 -13.93 -2.73
CA VAL A 97 1.53 -13.37 -1.58
C VAL A 97 1.78 -11.88 -1.75
N ARG A 98 2.26 -11.43 -2.92
CA ARG A 98 2.45 -9.99 -3.20
C ARG A 98 1.18 -9.14 -3.07
N VAL A 99 0.00 -9.73 -3.34
CA VAL A 99 -1.29 -9.02 -3.22
C VAL A 99 -1.72 -8.99 -1.77
N ALA A 100 -1.50 -10.08 -1.03
CA ALA A 100 -1.78 -10.15 0.40
C ALA A 100 -0.91 -9.13 1.17
N ALA A 101 0.40 -9.10 0.90
CA ALA A 101 1.33 -8.13 1.47
C ALA A 101 0.92 -6.67 1.20
N ARG A 102 0.59 -6.35 -0.05
CA ARG A 102 0.10 -5.02 -0.40
C ARG A 102 -1.17 -4.64 0.36
N ASN A 103 -2.08 -5.59 0.55
CA ASN A 103 -3.31 -5.35 1.30
C ASN A 103 -3.02 -5.20 2.80
N ALA A 104 -2.11 -6.00 3.36
CA ALA A 104 -1.70 -5.87 4.76
C ALA A 104 -1.08 -4.50 5.04
N ALA A 105 -0.13 -4.06 4.21
CA ALA A 105 0.53 -2.76 4.36
C ALA A 105 -0.46 -1.59 4.39
N ILE A 106 -1.47 -1.56 3.51
CA ILE A 106 -2.43 -0.45 3.53
C ILE A 106 -3.43 -0.56 4.68
N GLN A 107 -3.79 -1.77 5.12
CA GLN A 107 -4.65 -1.93 6.29
C GLN A 107 -3.93 -1.52 7.58
N MET A 108 -2.65 -1.84 7.74
CA MET A 108 -1.84 -1.34 8.85
C MET A 108 -1.79 0.20 8.85
N ALA A 109 -1.53 0.82 7.69
CA ALA A 109 -1.47 2.28 7.60
C ALA A 109 -2.81 2.96 7.91
N ILE A 110 -3.94 2.40 7.47
CA ILE A 110 -5.28 2.93 7.79
C ILE A 110 -5.56 2.77 9.29
N HIS A 111 -5.19 1.64 9.88
CA HIS A 111 -5.33 1.37 11.30
C HIS A 111 -4.54 2.38 12.14
N ASP A 112 -3.27 2.54 11.84
CA ASP A 112 -2.40 3.41 12.63
C ASP A 112 -2.79 4.89 12.46
N GLU A 113 -3.15 5.32 11.26
CA GLU A 113 -3.61 6.69 11.06
C GLU A 113 -4.93 6.96 11.80
N LEU A 114 -5.86 5.98 11.86
CA LEU A 114 -7.10 6.14 12.64
C LEU A 114 -6.81 6.33 14.13
N PHE A 115 -6.01 5.45 14.72
CA PHE A 115 -5.68 5.57 16.15
C PHE A 115 -4.80 6.78 16.44
N TYR A 116 -3.93 7.20 15.50
CA TYR A 116 -3.18 8.44 15.63
C TYR A 116 -4.10 9.66 15.64
N GLN A 117 -5.10 9.74 14.75
CA GLN A 117 -6.08 10.84 14.76
C GLN A 117 -6.83 10.90 16.09
N MET A 118 -7.27 9.75 16.59
CA MET A 118 -7.95 9.66 17.88
C MET A 118 -7.03 10.05 19.04
N ALA A 119 -5.74 9.66 19.02
CA ALA A 119 -4.75 10.08 20.00
C ALA A 119 -4.56 11.60 20.00
N MET A 120 -4.49 12.23 18.84
CA MET A 120 -4.35 13.67 18.72
C MET A 120 -5.60 14.42 19.20
N GLU A 121 -6.80 13.91 18.95
CA GLU A 121 -8.06 14.49 19.43
C GLU A 121 -8.14 14.48 20.95
N GLU A 122 -7.60 13.44 21.60
CA GLU A 122 -7.57 13.28 23.06
C GLU A 122 -6.32 13.90 23.72
N GLY A 123 -5.42 14.51 22.91
CA GLY A 123 -4.21 15.15 23.42
C GLY A 123 -3.20 14.18 24.04
N ILE A 124 -3.12 12.97 23.51
CA ILE A 124 -2.18 11.94 23.97
C ILE A 124 -0.77 12.28 23.48
N GLU A 125 0.19 12.22 24.39
CA GLU A 125 1.60 12.41 24.12
C GLU A 125 2.40 11.20 24.62
N LEU A 126 3.56 10.95 24.03
CA LEU A 126 4.50 9.95 24.54
C LEU A 126 5.21 10.52 25.79
N THR A 127 5.49 9.67 26.76
CA THR A 127 6.35 10.02 27.90
C THR A 127 7.82 10.10 27.44
N GLU A 128 8.69 10.70 28.24
CA GLU A 128 10.13 10.77 27.95
C GLU A 128 10.75 9.38 27.77
N GLU A 129 10.29 8.37 28.52
CA GLU A 129 10.75 6.99 28.43
C GLU A 129 10.27 6.34 27.12
N GLU A 130 9.01 6.53 26.76
CA GLU A 130 8.45 6.04 25.49
C GLU A 130 9.12 6.69 24.29
N GLU A 131 9.38 8.01 24.35
CA GLU A 131 10.13 8.74 23.33
C GLU A 131 11.56 8.20 23.17
N ALA A 132 12.24 7.92 24.27
CA ALA A 132 13.60 7.37 24.24
C ALA A 132 13.62 5.96 23.63
N SER A 133 12.67 5.11 23.99
CA SER A 133 12.51 3.77 23.43
C SER A 133 12.18 3.80 21.95
N TYR A 134 11.26 4.67 21.55
CA TYR A 134 10.87 4.90 20.17
C TYR A 134 12.07 5.31 19.30
N ARG A 135 12.86 6.30 19.76
CA ARG A 135 14.04 6.78 19.00
C ARG A 135 15.07 5.70 18.74
N LEU A 136 15.29 4.78 19.66
CA LEU A 136 16.20 3.66 19.44
C LEU A 136 15.66 2.73 18.32
N THR A 137 14.38 2.41 18.38
CA THR A 137 13.73 1.56 17.35
C THR A 137 13.73 2.24 15.99
N GLU A 138 13.52 3.53 15.94
CA GLU A 138 13.54 4.33 14.71
C GLU A 138 14.94 4.36 14.09
N GLN A 139 15.97 4.61 14.89
CA GLN A 139 17.37 4.61 14.45
C GLN A 139 17.79 3.24 13.91
N ASP A 140 17.46 2.16 14.60
CA ASP A 140 17.74 0.79 14.14
C ASP A 140 17.05 0.49 12.82
N PHE A 141 15.76 0.85 12.69
CA PHE A 141 15.01 0.64 11.46
C PHE A 141 15.58 1.45 10.28
N TRP A 142 15.93 2.72 10.53
CA TRP A 142 16.53 3.57 9.51
C TRP A 142 17.90 3.02 9.08
N GLN A 143 18.73 2.60 10.03
CA GLN A 143 20.04 2.02 9.69
C GLN A 143 19.91 0.76 8.83
N ASP A 144 18.96 -0.13 9.16
CA ASP A 144 18.64 -1.31 8.34
C ASP A 144 18.18 -0.95 6.92
N MET A 145 17.45 0.16 6.77
CA MET A 145 17.04 0.67 5.46
C MET A 145 18.24 1.16 4.64
N VAL A 146 19.14 1.91 5.26
CA VAL A 146 20.33 2.46 4.61
C VAL A 146 21.29 1.36 4.22
N ASP A 147 21.57 0.41 5.12
CA ASP A 147 22.49 -0.72 4.89
C ASP A 147 22.01 -1.61 3.72
N ALA A 148 20.69 -1.68 3.50
CA ALA A 148 20.10 -2.42 2.39
C ALA A 148 19.72 -1.52 1.18
N GLU A 149 20.16 -0.25 1.14
CA GLU A 149 19.87 0.74 0.08
C GLU A 149 18.35 0.92 -0.21
N LYS A 150 17.49 0.63 0.76
CA LYS A 150 16.03 0.75 0.61
C LYS A 150 15.57 2.20 0.58
N ASP A 151 16.22 3.07 1.32
CA ASP A 151 16.02 4.52 1.33
C ASP A 151 16.21 5.12 -0.07
N VAL A 152 17.29 4.75 -0.76
CA VAL A 152 17.59 5.20 -2.13
C VAL A 152 16.57 4.65 -3.13
N ARG A 153 16.14 3.41 -2.98
CA ARG A 153 15.14 2.77 -3.85
C ARG A 153 13.77 3.41 -3.70
N LEU A 154 13.36 3.70 -2.47
CA LEU A 154 12.09 4.37 -2.16
C LEU A 154 12.16 5.88 -2.45
N GLY A 155 13.33 6.49 -2.31
CA GLY A 155 13.54 7.94 -2.45
C GLY A 155 13.02 8.73 -1.25
N VAL A 156 13.09 8.14 -0.05
CA VAL A 156 12.66 8.74 1.21
C VAL A 156 13.84 9.14 2.08
N THR A 157 13.59 10.02 3.04
CA THR A 157 14.56 10.51 4.03
C THR A 157 14.31 9.87 5.38
N GLU A 158 15.32 9.96 6.27
CA GLU A 158 15.17 9.57 7.68
C GLU A 158 13.96 10.27 8.33
N GLN A 159 13.77 11.55 8.09
CA GLN A 159 12.64 12.30 8.62
C GLN A 159 11.29 11.73 8.16
N ASP A 160 11.15 11.32 6.90
CA ASP A 160 9.90 10.72 6.38
C ASP A 160 9.53 9.44 7.17
N ILE A 161 10.54 8.63 7.49
CA ILE A 161 10.37 7.39 8.28
C ILE A 161 10.10 7.71 9.74
N ALA A 162 10.88 8.62 10.34
CA ALA A 162 10.73 9.05 11.73
C ALA A 162 9.32 9.60 12.00
N GLU A 163 8.80 10.47 11.11
CA GLU A 163 7.46 11.03 11.24
C GLU A 163 6.38 9.93 11.22
N THR A 164 6.52 8.94 10.32
CA THR A 164 5.58 7.82 10.25
C THR A 164 5.66 6.94 11.50
N MET A 165 6.86 6.59 11.93
CA MET A 165 7.06 5.74 13.11
C MET A 165 6.60 6.44 14.40
N HIS A 166 6.76 7.76 14.53
CA HIS A 166 6.24 8.54 15.66
C HIS A 166 4.70 8.48 15.71
N LYS A 167 4.03 8.62 14.57
CA LYS A 167 2.57 8.43 14.49
C LYS A 167 2.16 7.03 14.92
N ILE A 168 2.90 6.00 14.50
CA ILE A 168 2.64 4.61 14.90
C ILE A 168 2.77 4.44 16.42
N ALA A 169 3.80 5.03 17.04
CA ALA A 169 3.99 4.96 18.50
C ALA A 169 2.80 5.57 19.26
N LEU A 170 2.32 6.74 18.83
CA LEU A 170 1.12 7.37 19.39
C LEU A 170 -0.15 6.55 19.15
N ALA A 171 -0.29 5.99 17.94
CA ALA A 171 -1.42 5.14 17.59
C ALA A 171 -1.48 3.89 18.46
N GLN A 172 -0.35 3.21 18.67
CA GLN A 172 -0.24 2.02 19.48
C GLN A 172 -0.54 2.30 20.97
N LYS A 173 -0.06 3.43 21.49
CA LYS A 173 -0.39 3.88 22.84
C LYS A 173 -1.89 4.12 22.98
N TYR A 174 -2.49 4.82 22.03
CA TYR A 174 -3.92 5.11 22.11
C TYR A 174 -4.79 3.87 21.88
N GLN A 175 -4.39 2.95 21.01
CA GLN A 175 -5.08 1.66 20.83
C GLN A 175 -5.24 0.92 22.17
N GLU A 176 -4.19 0.90 23.00
CA GLU A 176 -4.23 0.29 24.34
C GLU A 176 -5.19 1.04 25.27
N ILE A 177 -5.12 2.37 25.31
CA ILE A 177 -6.04 3.21 26.08
C ILE A 177 -7.48 3.00 25.62
N TYR A 178 -7.72 3.03 24.30
CA TYR A 178 -9.05 2.85 23.75
C TYR A 178 -9.63 1.47 24.08
N ALA A 179 -8.84 0.41 23.92
CA ALA A 179 -9.25 -0.95 24.25
C ALA A 179 -9.67 -1.06 25.73
N ALA A 180 -8.87 -0.51 26.64
CA ALA A 180 -9.18 -0.48 28.07
C ALA A 180 -10.50 0.28 28.37
N LEU A 181 -10.76 1.40 27.69
CA LEU A 181 -12.02 2.15 27.82
C LEU A 181 -13.24 1.35 27.32
N GLN A 182 -13.04 0.42 26.39
CA GLN A 182 -14.07 -0.47 25.89
C GLN A 182 -14.19 -1.79 26.70
N ASN A 183 -13.42 -1.95 27.79
CA ASN A 183 -13.28 -3.19 28.56
C ASN A 183 -12.76 -4.38 27.75
N GLY A 184 -11.92 -4.12 26.74
CA GLY A 184 -11.26 -5.09 25.88
C GLY A 184 -9.74 -5.08 26.05
N GLU A 185 -9.07 -5.94 25.30
CA GLU A 185 -7.62 -6.02 25.21
C GLU A 185 -7.12 -5.29 23.95
N LYS A 186 -5.86 -4.83 23.95
CA LYS A 186 -5.25 -4.16 22.79
C LYS A 186 -5.42 -4.97 21.52
N ASP A 187 -5.21 -6.28 21.59
CA ASP A 187 -5.26 -7.17 20.44
C ASP A 187 -6.64 -7.31 19.80
N ASP A 188 -7.73 -7.05 20.53
CA ASP A 188 -9.10 -7.01 20.00
C ASP A 188 -9.27 -5.93 18.91
N TYR A 189 -8.39 -4.93 18.93
CA TYR A 189 -8.39 -3.79 18.01
C TYR A 189 -7.27 -3.84 16.98
N ASN A 190 -6.61 -4.98 16.77
CA ASN A 190 -5.70 -5.17 15.65
C ASN A 190 -6.48 -5.11 14.32
N PHE A 191 -5.83 -4.68 13.23
CA PHE A 191 -6.48 -4.38 11.95
C PHE A 191 -7.25 -5.56 11.32
N SER A 192 -6.98 -6.81 11.74
CA SER A 192 -7.71 -8.01 11.31
C SER A 192 -8.96 -8.31 12.14
N GLU A 193 -9.08 -7.71 13.34
CA GLU A 193 -10.08 -8.09 14.33
C GLU A 193 -11.43 -7.41 14.12
N GLU A 194 -12.48 -8.05 14.60
CA GLU A 194 -13.87 -7.62 14.38
C GLU A 194 -14.20 -6.30 15.08
N ALA A 195 -13.68 -6.09 16.30
CA ALA A 195 -13.91 -4.84 17.04
C ALA A 195 -13.32 -3.63 16.30
N TYR A 196 -12.11 -3.79 15.73
CA TYR A 196 -11.54 -2.74 14.88
C TYR A 196 -12.35 -2.52 13.59
N LYS A 197 -12.81 -3.58 12.93
CA LYS A 197 -13.65 -3.44 11.71
C LYS A 197 -14.90 -2.64 11.97
N GLN A 198 -15.59 -2.90 13.10
CA GLN A 198 -16.77 -2.13 13.53
C GLN A 198 -16.44 -0.67 13.84
N LEU A 199 -15.23 -0.38 14.38
CA LEU A 199 -14.75 0.97 14.57
C LEU A 199 -14.49 1.67 13.23
N LEU A 200 -13.82 0.98 12.30
CA LEU A 200 -13.49 1.50 10.97
C LEU A 200 -14.72 1.76 10.10
N GLU A 201 -15.78 0.95 10.20
CA GLU A 201 -17.05 1.15 9.48
C GLU A 201 -17.72 2.49 9.78
N LYS A 202 -17.45 3.07 10.94
CA LYS A 202 -17.96 4.39 11.34
C LYS A 202 -17.15 5.55 10.76
N GLN A 203 -16.00 5.25 10.11
CA GLN A 203 -15.09 6.24 9.57
C GLN A 203 -15.32 6.45 8.07
N LYS A 204 -14.91 7.63 7.58
CA LYS A 204 -14.91 7.92 6.15
C LYS A 204 -13.52 7.69 5.59
N TYR A 205 -13.30 6.57 4.91
CA TYR A 205 -12.02 6.32 4.27
C TYR A 205 -12.18 5.84 2.83
N LYS A 206 -11.13 6.04 2.04
CA LYS A 206 -11.10 5.66 0.62
C LYS A 206 -9.68 5.37 0.17
N ILE A 207 -9.46 4.16 -0.34
CA ILE A 207 -8.19 3.77 -0.97
C ILE A 207 -8.17 4.28 -2.41
N ASN A 208 -7.06 4.89 -2.82
CA ASN A 208 -6.81 5.25 -4.20
C ASN A 208 -6.32 4.02 -4.99
N GLU A 209 -7.26 3.18 -5.39
CA GLU A 209 -7.00 1.94 -6.09
C GLU A 209 -6.19 2.12 -7.39
N LYS A 210 -6.28 3.28 -8.05
CA LYS A 210 -5.51 3.58 -9.27
C LYS A 210 -4.02 3.75 -9.00
N VAL A 211 -3.67 4.13 -7.78
CA VAL A 211 -2.28 4.27 -7.33
C VAL A 211 -1.85 2.99 -6.63
N TRP A 212 -2.60 2.57 -5.60
CA TRP A 212 -2.18 1.51 -4.70
C TRP A 212 -2.04 0.13 -5.37
N LYS A 213 -2.95 -0.23 -6.28
CA LYS A 213 -2.85 -1.51 -7.04
C LYS A 213 -1.61 -1.61 -7.92
N ARG A 214 -0.96 -0.50 -8.22
CA ARG A 214 0.26 -0.44 -9.02
C ARG A 214 1.54 -0.51 -8.18
N VAL A 215 1.44 -0.47 -6.86
CA VAL A 215 2.56 -0.69 -5.96
C VAL A 215 2.91 -2.19 -5.99
N SER A 216 4.08 -2.51 -6.53
CA SER A 216 4.50 -3.88 -6.86
C SER A 216 5.34 -4.49 -5.74
N PHE A 217 4.67 -5.02 -4.72
CA PHE A 217 5.33 -5.72 -3.61
C PHE A 217 6.20 -6.89 -4.08
N GLY A 218 7.33 -7.10 -3.43
CA GLY A 218 8.35 -8.07 -3.78
C GLY A 218 9.40 -7.57 -4.78
N THR A 219 9.36 -6.26 -5.12
CA THR A 219 10.30 -5.66 -6.07
C THR A 219 10.71 -4.23 -5.73
N ILE A 220 10.14 -3.62 -4.69
CA ILE A 220 10.38 -2.21 -4.38
C ILE A 220 11.66 -2.06 -3.57
N THR A 221 11.77 -2.81 -2.49
CA THR A 221 12.91 -2.74 -1.55
C THR A 221 13.83 -3.96 -1.61
N LEU A 222 13.49 -4.96 -2.44
CA LEU A 222 14.22 -6.24 -2.57
C LEU A 222 15.13 -6.30 -3.80
#